data_72fcc04a3ac7fde3dfff296244f528ac
#
_entry.id   72fcc04a3ac7fde3dfff296244f528ac
#
_cell.length_a   1.000
_cell.length_b   1.000
_cell.length_c   1.000
_cell.angle_alpha   90.00
_cell.angle_beta   90.00
_cell.angle_gamma   90.00
#
_symmetry.space_group_name_H-M   'P 1'
#
loop_
_entity.id
_entity.type
_entity.pdbx_description
1 polymer ?
#
loop_
_entity_poly.entity_id
_entity_poly.type
_entity_poly.pdbx_seq_one_letter_code
_entity_poly.pdbx_strand_id
1 'polypeptide(L)'
;MGLFDKKYCDICGEKIGLLGNRKLENGNLCKNCAKKLSPWFSDRRNSTVEEIRAQLTYREENQEKVAAFHTTRTLGTNTKVLLDEDAGKFMVTRARDLQEANPDVLDFADVTGCNLDIDESRSELKREDKDGKEVSYNPPRYEYSYDFYITIFVNNPYFDEIRFQVNSSSIDITPPPVMRPGMTARCNPETNVEYRNCKKLGEEIRQALTQVRKDVREKIEQAAAPKTAVTCPHCGGKHFTKENDTL
;
A
#
# COMPACT_ATOMS: atom_id res chain seq x y z
N MET A 1 -29.19 -0.37 -28.97
CA MET A 1 -29.04 0.57 -27.85
C MET A 1 -28.44 1.85 -28.43
N GLY A 2 -29.20 2.97 -28.37
CA GLY A 2 -28.78 4.23 -28.95
C GLY A 2 -27.61 4.86 -28.19
N LEU A 3 -26.70 5.51 -28.90
CA LEU A 3 -25.50 6.19 -28.34
C LEU A 3 -25.84 7.32 -27.35
N PHE A 4 -27.12 7.64 -27.17
CA PHE A 4 -27.64 8.76 -26.38
C PHE A 4 -28.63 8.36 -25.26
N ASP A 5 -28.71 7.07 -24.90
CA ASP A 5 -29.58 6.66 -23.80
C ASP A 5 -29.09 7.29 -22.48
N LYS A 6 -29.99 8.02 -21.81
CA LYS A 6 -29.71 8.65 -20.51
C LYS A 6 -29.45 7.56 -19.48
N LYS A 7 -28.23 7.56 -18.91
CA LYS A 7 -27.86 6.64 -17.81
C LYS A 7 -28.02 7.34 -16.46
N TYR A 8 -28.46 6.59 -15.49
CA TYR A 8 -28.59 7.02 -14.10
C TYR A 8 -27.72 6.15 -13.20
N CYS A 9 -27.29 6.71 -12.09
CA CYS A 9 -26.47 6.00 -11.09
C CYS A 9 -27.38 5.11 -10.22
N ASP A 10 -27.09 3.82 -10.15
CA ASP A 10 -27.89 2.86 -9.39
C ASP A 10 -27.68 2.99 -7.86
N ILE A 11 -26.74 3.86 -7.44
CA ILE A 11 -26.50 4.17 -6.03
C ILE A 11 -27.26 5.44 -5.60
N CYS A 12 -27.04 6.59 -6.28
CA CYS A 12 -27.61 7.88 -5.86
C CYS A 12 -28.79 8.37 -6.75
N GLY A 13 -29.11 7.67 -7.82
CA GLY A 13 -30.17 8.05 -8.75
C GLY A 13 -29.85 9.23 -9.67
N GLU A 14 -28.68 9.89 -9.53
CA GLU A 14 -28.33 11.05 -10.36
C GLU A 14 -28.04 10.65 -11.79
N LYS A 15 -28.37 11.59 -12.72
CA LYS A 15 -28.07 11.42 -14.14
C LYS A 15 -26.55 11.43 -14.38
N ILE A 16 -26.08 10.42 -15.10
CA ILE A 16 -24.67 10.29 -15.46
C ILE A 16 -24.41 11.05 -16.76
N GLY A 17 -23.41 11.95 -16.74
CA GLY A 17 -22.95 12.66 -17.94
C GLY A 17 -22.22 11.75 -18.92
N LEU A 18 -21.96 12.25 -20.13
CA LEU A 18 -21.47 11.49 -21.29
C LEU A 18 -20.24 10.63 -21.01
N LEU A 19 -19.28 11.09 -20.22
CA LEU A 19 -18.05 10.39 -19.85
C LEU A 19 -17.98 9.98 -18.36
N GLY A 20 -19.09 10.16 -17.62
CA GLY A 20 -19.16 9.96 -16.18
C GLY A 20 -19.46 8.54 -15.73
N ASN A 21 -19.89 7.66 -16.65
CA ASN A 21 -20.30 6.31 -16.27
C ASN A 21 -19.11 5.42 -15.89
N ARG A 22 -19.19 4.82 -14.72
CA ARG A 22 -18.34 3.75 -14.23
C ARG A 22 -19.18 2.48 -14.21
N LYS A 23 -19.15 1.72 -15.31
CA LYS A 23 -19.95 0.51 -15.51
C LYS A 23 -19.65 -0.50 -14.37
N LEU A 24 -20.72 -1.11 -13.84
CA LEU A 24 -20.71 -2.27 -12.96
C LEU A 24 -21.10 -3.52 -13.76
N GLU A 25 -21.09 -4.68 -13.12
CA GLU A 25 -21.55 -5.92 -13.74
C GLU A 25 -23.01 -5.79 -14.18
N ASN A 26 -23.88 -5.40 -13.27
CA ASN A 26 -25.33 -5.30 -13.46
C ASN A 26 -25.90 -3.88 -13.40
N GLY A 27 -25.04 -2.81 -13.43
CA GLY A 27 -25.51 -1.45 -13.27
C GLY A 27 -24.53 -0.36 -13.70
N ASN A 28 -24.85 0.87 -13.29
CA ASN A 28 -24.10 2.07 -13.62
C ASN A 28 -23.78 2.85 -12.33
N LEU A 29 -22.57 3.37 -12.24
CA LEU A 29 -22.10 4.17 -11.12
C LEU A 29 -21.63 5.55 -11.63
N CYS A 30 -22.04 6.63 -10.95
CA CYS A 30 -21.55 7.96 -11.29
C CYS A 30 -20.12 8.18 -10.72
N LYS A 31 -19.42 9.19 -11.26
CA LYS A 31 -18.07 9.55 -10.82
C LYS A 31 -18.02 9.91 -9.33
N ASN A 32 -19.08 10.55 -8.81
CA ASN A 32 -19.12 10.98 -7.41
C ASN A 32 -19.23 9.78 -6.45
N CYS A 33 -20.12 8.83 -6.74
CA CYS A 33 -20.20 7.59 -5.95
C CYS A 33 -18.93 6.74 -6.08
N ALA A 34 -18.34 6.67 -7.28
CA ALA A 34 -17.10 5.93 -7.50
C ALA A 34 -15.90 6.47 -6.69
N LYS A 35 -15.85 7.79 -6.44
CA LYS A 35 -14.79 8.41 -5.62
C LYS A 35 -14.89 8.07 -4.12
N LYS A 36 -16.06 7.61 -3.65
CA LYS A 36 -16.26 7.23 -2.26
C LYS A 36 -15.78 5.81 -1.95
N LEU A 37 -15.54 5.01 -2.98
CA LEU A 37 -14.99 3.67 -2.83
C LEU A 37 -13.54 3.73 -2.34
N SER A 38 -13.05 2.64 -1.75
CA SER A 38 -11.64 2.52 -1.39
C SER A 38 -10.75 2.72 -2.62
N PRO A 39 -9.63 3.46 -2.52
CA PRO A 39 -8.67 3.59 -3.60
C PRO A 39 -7.99 2.25 -3.97
N TRP A 40 -8.03 1.28 -3.06
CA TRP A 40 -7.47 -0.06 -3.23
C TRP A 40 -8.45 -1.06 -3.87
N PHE A 41 -9.73 -0.70 -3.94
CA PHE A 41 -10.77 -1.51 -4.55
C PHE A 41 -10.71 -1.45 -6.08
N SER A 42 -10.10 -2.44 -6.71
CA SER A 42 -9.86 -2.49 -8.16
C SER A 42 -10.98 -3.18 -8.95
N ASP A 43 -11.74 -4.09 -8.32
CA ASP A 43 -12.67 -5.00 -9.01
C ASP A 43 -14.09 -4.42 -9.24
N ARG A 44 -14.22 -3.10 -9.19
CA ARG A 44 -15.48 -2.38 -9.39
C ARG A 44 -16.25 -2.82 -10.65
N ARG A 45 -15.54 -3.13 -11.74
CA ARG A 45 -16.17 -3.44 -13.05
C ARG A 45 -16.92 -4.77 -13.04
N ASN A 46 -16.45 -5.72 -12.26
CA ASN A 46 -17.00 -7.05 -12.10
C ASN A 46 -17.89 -7.14 -10.85
N SER A 47 -18.11 -6.02 -10.16
CA SER A 47 -18.97 -5.98 -8.97
C SER A 47 -20.40 -5.59 -9.32
N THR A 48 -21.32 -6.17 -8.60
CA THR A 48 -22.75 -5.85 -8.63
C THR A 48 -23.07 -4.55 -7.91
N VAL A 49 -24.27 -4.01 -8.13
CA VAL A 49 -24.76 -2.82 -7.40
C VAL A 49 -24.82 -3.07 -5.90
N GLU A 50 -25.18 -4.28 -5.48
CA GLU A 50 -25.28 -4.71 -4.08
C GLU A 50 -23.90 -4.74 -3.41
N GLU A 51 -22.89 -5.27 -4.07
CA GLU A 51 -21.50 -5.29 -3.58
C GLU A 51 -20.92 -3.87 -3.47
N ILE A 52 -21.24 -3.00 -4.41
CA ILE A 52 -20.87 -1.58 -4.34
C ILE A 52 -21.54 -0.88 -3.15
N ARG A 53 -22.82 -1.19 -2.86
CA ARG A 53 -23.51 -0.66 -1.68
C ARG A 53 -22.84 -1.13 -0.38
N ALA A 54 -22.54 -2.41 -0.28
CA ALA A 54 -21.82 -2.98 0.87
C ALA A 54 -20.45 -2.31 1.08
N GLN A 55 -19.69 -2.10 0.00
CA GLN A 55 -18.41 -1.41 0.07
C GLN A 55 -18.56 0.05 0.49
N LEU A 56 -19.62 0.75 0.05
CA LEU A 56 -19.88 2.13 0.50
C LEU A 56 -20.26 2.19 1.98
N THR A 57 -21.03 1.23 2.49
CA THR A 57 -21.32 1.11 3.93
C THR A 57 -20.04 0.89 4.73
N TYR A 58 -19.18 -0.02 4.28
CA TYR A 58 -17.84 -0.21 4.88
C TYR A 58 -17.04 1.12 4.93
N ARG A 59 -17.11 1.94 3.86
CA ARG A 59 -16.44 3.25 3.82
C ARG A 59 -17.05 4.27 4.77
N GLU A 60 -18.36 4.21 5.01
CA GLU A 60 -19.06 5.05 6.01
C GLU A 60 -18.63 4.65 7.43
N GLU A 61 -18.59 3.36 7.75
CA GLU A 61 -18.09 2.85 9.03
C GLU A 61 -16.62 3.18 9.26
N ASN A 62 -15.81 3.22 8.19
CA ASN A 62 -14.40 3.58 8.26
C ASN A 62 -14.17 5.02 8.75
N GLN A 63 -15.12 5.94 8.57
CA GLN A 63 -15.00 7.32 9.08
C GLN A 63 -14.84 7.37 10.61
N GLU A 64 -15.54 6.51 11.33
CA GLU A 64 -15.40 6.39 12.79
C GLU A 64 -14.01 5.85 13.16
N LYS A 65 -13.50 4.89 12.41
CA LYS A 65 -12.14 4.35 12.61
C LYS A 65 -11.07 5.42 12.36
N VAL A 66 -11.24 6.26 11.31
CA VAL A 66 -10.34 7.38 11.04
C VAL A 66 -10.42 8.44 12.14
N ALA A 67 -11.61 8.73 12.66
CA ALA A 67 -11.79 9.69 13.76
C ALA A 67 -11.13 9.22 15.07
N ALA A 68 -11.13 7.91 15.32
CA ALA A 68 -10.53 7.30 16.51
C ALA A 68 -9.03 7.02 16.36
N PHE A 69 -8.45 7.14 15.16
CA PHE A 69 -7.07 6.78 14.87
C PHE A 69 -6.08 7.77 15.48
N HIS A 70 -5.16 7.26 16.31
CA HIS A 70 -4.09 8.04 16.90
C HIS A 70 -2.73 7.67 16.30
N THR A 71 -2.13 8.55 15.51
CA THR A 71 -0.84 8.28 14.87
C THR A 71 0.28 8.27 15.90
N THR A 72 0.86 7.11 16.15
CA THR A 72 2.06 6.95 16.99
C THR A 72 3.35 7.00 16.17
N ARG A 73 3.30 6.54 14.92
CA ARG A 73 4.47 6.52 14.02
C ARG A 73 4.07 6.81 12.59
N THR A 74 4.92 7.59 11.89
CA THR A 74 4.76 7.92 10.46
C THR A 74 5.97 7.46 9.69
N LEU A 75 5.76 6.68 8.62
CA LEU A 75 6.78 6.23 7.69
C LEU A 75 6.48 6.79 6.30
N GLY A 76 7.47 7.41 5.67
CA GLY A 76 7.32 8.05 4.36
C GLY A 76 6.90 9.52 4.43
N THR A 77 7.00 10.21 3.31
CA THR A 77 6.74 11.65 3.19
C THR A 77 5.60 11.97 2.23
N ASN A 78 5.65 11.44 1.02
CA ASN A 78 4.62 11.63 -0.01
C ASN A 78 3.46 10.64 0.20
N THR A 79 3.71 9.36 0.00
CA THR A 79 2.83 8.30 0.49
C THR A 79 3.30 7.93 1.89
N LYS A 80 2.40 7.98 2.86
CA LYS A 80 2.69 7.74 4.27
C LYS A 80 2.02 6.45 4.70
N VAL A 81 2.75 5.64 5.45
CA VAL A 81 2.19 4.57 6.28
C VAL A 81 2.12 5.13 7.68
N LEU A 82 0.91 5.34 8.20
CA LEU A 82 0.63 5.81 9.54
C LEU A 82 0.30 4.60 10.41
N LEU A 83 0.95 4.50 11.56
CA LEU A 83 0.74 3.42 12.52
C LEU A 83 0.09 3.99 13.78
N ASP A 84 -0.88 3.28 14.30
CA ASP A 84 -1.42 3.39 15.64
C ASP A 84 -1.04 2.11 16.38
N GLU A 85 0.15 2.14 17.00
CA GLU A 85 0.74 0.96 17.63
C GLU A 85 -0.03 0.57 18.90
N ASP A 86 -0.69 1.54 19.55
CA ASP A 86 -1.50 1.32 20.75
C ASP A 86 -2.81 0.58 20.42
N ALA A 87 -3.49 1.00 19.33
CA ALA A 87 -4.73 0.37 18.87
C ALA A 87 -4.49 -0.83 17.94
N GLY A 88 -3.23 -1.08 17.53
CA GLY A 88 -2.88 -2.17 16.62
C GLY A 88 -3.40 -1.96 15.19
N LYS A 89 -3.38 -0.72 14.70
CA LYS A 89 -3.95 -0.33 13.41
C LYS A 89 -2.97 0.43 12.54
N PHE A 90 -3.24 0.44 11.23
CA PHE A 90 -2.48 1.25 10.27
C PHE A 90 -3.36 1.78 9.16
N MET A 91 -2.86 2.77 8.44
CA MET A 91 -3.43 3.26 7.19
C MET A 91 -2.33 3.72 6.23
N VAL A 92 -2.64 3.70 4.93
CA VAL A 92 -1.76 4.21 3.88
C VAL A 92 -2.46 5.37 3.18
N THR A 93 -1.80 6.54 3.13
CA THR A 93 -2.42 7.74 2.57
C THR A 93 -1.41 8.73 2.02
N ARG A 94 -1.85 9.57 1.07
CA ARG A 94 -1.17 10.79 0.61
C ARG A 94 -1.83 12.05 1.15
N ALA A 95 -2.97 11.90 1.79
CA ALA A 95 -3.76 13.02 2.26
C ALA A 95 -3.09 13.76 3.42
N ARG A 96 -3.41 15.04 3.53
CA ARG A 96 -3.10 15.88 4.70
C ARG A 96 -4.27 15.86 5.69
N ASP A 97 -5.48 15.94 5.17
CA ASP A 97 -6.71 15.82 5.95
C ASP A 97 -7.22 14.38 5.86
N LEU A 98 -7.13 13.67 6.97
CA LEU A 98 -7.53 12.28 7.07
C LEU A 98 -9.05 12.12 7.12
N GLN A 99 -9.76 13.07 7.71
CA GLN A 99 -11.22 13.02 7.83
C GLN A 99 -11.89 13.19 6.45
N GLU A 100 -11.41 14.18 5.66
CA GLU A 100 -11.91 14.39 4.30
C GLU A 100 -11.57 13.22 3.38
N ALA A 101 -10.33 12.72 3.44
CA ALA A 101 -9.85 11.66 2.56
C ALA A 101 -10.38 10.26 2.92
N ASN A 102 -10.71 10.06 4.19
CA ASN A 102 -11.19 8.78 4.73
C ASN A 102 -10.31 7.58 4.29
N PRO A 103 -8.98 7.55 4.55
CA PRO A 103 -8.15 6.41 4.20
C PRO A 103 -8.60 5.15 4.95
N ASP A 104 -8.45 3.98 4.32
CA ASP A 104 -8.82 2.71 4.95
C ASP A 104 -7.96 2.43 6.19
N VAL A 105 -8.61 2.30 7.34
CA VAL A 105 -7.98 1.88 8.60
C VAL A 105 -8.08 0.37 8.70
N LEU A 106 -6.91 -0.28 8.79
CA LEU A 106 -6.76 -1.73 8.83
C LEU A 106 -6.13 -2.17 10.15
N ASP A 107 -6.44 -3.37 10.59
CA ASP A 107 -5.79 -3.96 11.75
C ASP A 107 -4.44 -4.58 11.37
N PHE A 108 -3.45 -4.54 12.26
CA PHE A 108 -2.19 -5.25 12.05
C PHE A 108 -2.39 -6.76 11.87
N ALA A 109 -3.46 -7.31 12.47
CA ALA A 109 -3.82 -8.71 12.32
C ALA A 109 -4.19 -9.09 10.87
N ASP A 110 -4.69 -8.13 10.10
CA ASP A 110 -5.07 -8.35 8.70
C ASP A 110 -3.87 -8.39 7.74
N VAL A 111 -2.69 -7.96 8.19
CA VAL A 111 -1.47 -8.00 7.37
C VAL A 111 -1.02 -9.44 7.18
N THR A 112 -1.05 -9.93 5.94
CA THR A 112 -0.58 -11.28 5.58
C THR A 112 0.86 -11.29 5.04
N GLY A 113 1.35 -10.17 4.53
CA GLY A 113 2.72 -9.99 4.04
C GLY A 113 3.04 -8.55 3.69
N CYS A 114 4.34 -8.26 3.51
CA CYS A 114 4.80 -6.96 3.02
C CYS A 114 6.10 -7.15 2.22
N ASN A 115 6.10 -6.71 0.96
CA ASN A 115 7.24 -6.79 0.05
C ASN A 115 7.74 -5.40 -0.33
N LEU A 116 9.06 -5.31 -0.53
CA LEU A 116 9.70 -4.18 -1.19
C LEU A 116 10.21 -4.67 -2.56
N ASP A 117 9.71 -4.08 -3.62
CA ASP A 117 10.11 -4.33 -4.99
C ASP A 117 10.86 -3.10 -5.54
N ILE A 118 11.95 -3.33 -6.25
CA ILE A 118 12.74 -2.27 -6.87
C ILE A 118 12.73 -2.54 -8.38
N ASP A 119 12.00 -1.73 -9.11
CA ASP A 119 11.93 -1.82 -10.56
C ASP A 119 13.10 -1.02 -11.16
N GLU A 120 13.90 -1.69 -11.97
CA GLU A 120 14.99 -1.07 -12.74
C GLU A 120 14.59 -1.02 -14.21
N SER A 121 14.68 0.17 -14.80
CA SER A 121 14.59 0.35 -16.25
C SER A 121 15.88 0.96 -16.78
N ARG A 122 16.16 0.73 -18.07
CA ARG A 122 17.35 1.23 -18.73
C ARG A 122 17.00 1.85 -20.08
N SER A 123 17.43 3.10 -20.29
CA SER A 123 17.31 3.80 -21.56
C SER A 123 18.68 4.15 -22.15
N GLU A 124 18.80 4.09 -23.46
CA GLU A 124 20.03 4.51 -24.15
C GLU A 124 20.06 6.03 -24.29
N LEU A 125 21.13 6.64 -23.81
CA LEU A 125 21.39 8.06 -24.01
C LEU A 125 21.83 8.32 -25.45
N LYS A 126 21.17 9.28 -26.10
CA LYS A 126 21.52 9.74 -27.42
C LYS A 126 22.08 11.15 -27.38
N ARG A 127 22.75 11.55 -28.43
CA ARG A 127 23.23 12.91 -28.66
C ARG A 127 22.78 13.39 -30.01
N GLU A 128 22.65 14.67 -30.17
CA GLU A 128 22.46 15.27 -31.50
C GLU A 128 23.82 15.34 -32.27
N ASP A 129 23.77 14.97 -33.53
CA ASP A 129 24.86 15.18 -34.45
C ASP A 129 24.83 16.62 -35.02
N LYS A 130 25.75 16.93 -35.97
CA LYS A 130 25.83 18.25 -36.59
C LYS A 130 24.63 18.63 -37.44
N ASP A 131 23.85 17.64 -37.83
CA ASP A 131 22.65 17.79 -38.68
C ASP A 131 21.37 17.76 -37.84
N GLY A 132 21.48 17.78 -36.48
CA GLY A 132 20.34 17.73 -35.54
C GLY A 132 19.66 16.36 -35.42
N LYS A 133 20.32 15.28 -35.86
CA LYS A 133 19.81 13.92 -35.73
C LYS A 133 20.28 13.28 -34.42
N GLU A 134 19.36 12.58 -33.76
CA GLU A 134 19.72 11.75 -32.62
C GLU A 134 20.57 10.56 -33.04
N VAL A 135 21.78 10.46 -32.47
CA VAL A 135 22.72 9.38 -32.70
C VAL A 135 23.20 8.80 -31.38
N SER A 136 23.50 7.51 -31.38
CA SER A 136 24.09 6.82 -30.22
C SER A 136 25.51 7.31 -29.92
N TYR A 137 25.91 7.25 -28.66
CA TYR A 137 27.30 7.36 -28.28
C TYR A 137 28.09 6.14 -28.74
N ASN A 138 29.37 6.30 -28.93
CA ASN A 138 30.30 5.19 -29.21
C ASN A 138 31.45 5.20 -28.19
N PRO A 139 31.51 4.26 -27.24
CA PRO A 139 30.53 3.19 -26.97
C PRO A 139 29.16 3.73 -26.46
N PRO A 140 28.07 2.95 -26.57
CA PRO A 140 26.74 3.33 -26.09
C PRO A 140 26.75 3.68 -24.60
N ARG A 141 25.96 4.70 -24.23
CA ARG A 141 25.77 5.13 -22.85
C ARG A 141 24.33 4.89 -22.44
N TYR A 142 24.13 4.57 -21.18
CA TYR A 142 22.82 4.25 -20.65
C TYR A 142 22.54 5.05 -19.39
N GLU A 143 21.28 5.39 -19.19
CA GLU A 143 20.70 5.88 -17.97
C GLU A 143 19.86 4.78 -17.36
N TYR A 144 19.91 4.65 -16.06
CA TYR A 144 19.17 3.66 -15.27
C TYR A 144 18.19 4.41 -14.37
N SER A 145 16.92 4.03 -14.41
CA SER A 145 15.85 4.61 -13.61
C SER A 145 15.33 3.57 -12.63
N TYR A 146 15.18 3.95 -11.37
CA TYR A 146 14.78 3.07 -10.27
C TYR A 146 13.49 3.58 -9.63
N ASP A 147 12.50 2.68 -9.50
CA ASP A 147 11.26 2.91 -8.79
C ASP A 147 11.09 1.89 -7.67
N PHE A 148 10.75 2.39 -6.48
CA PHE A 148 10.59 1.58 -5.28
C PHE A 148 9.11 1.41 -4.96
N TYR A 149 8.65 0.18 -4.86
CA TYR A 149 7.26 -0.15 -4.55
C TYR A 149 7.17 -0.96 -3.26
N ILE A 150 6.22 -0.59 -2.41
CA ILE A 150 5.77 -1.42 -1.31
C ILE A 150 4.46 -2.06 -1.72
N THR A 151 4.36 -3.38 -1.51
CA THR A 151 3.11 -4.13 -1.61
C THR A 151 2.81 -4.74 -0.24
N ILE A 152 1.73 -4.27 0.39
CA ILE A 152 1.22 -4.80 1.66
C ILE A 152 0.08 -5.74 1.29
N PHE A 153 0.20 -7.01 1.64
CA PHE A 153 -0.87 -7.99 1.48
C PHE A 153 -1.74 -8.00 2.73
N VAL A 154 -3.05 -7.94 2.55
CA VAL A 154 -4.02 -7.83 3.63
C VAL A 154 -5.19 -8.81 3.45
N ASN A 155 -5.79 -9.22 4.56
CA ASN A 155 -7.02 -9.98 4.57
C ASN A 155 -8.21 -9.01 4.74
N ASN A 156 -8.65 -8.38 3.63
CA ASN A 156 -9.77 -7.46 3.61
C ASN A 156 -10.82 -7.96 2.60
N PRO A 157 -12.14 -7.86 2.87
CA PRO A 157 -13.18 -8.38 1.97
C PRO A 157 -13.27 -7.67 0.61
N TYR A 158 -12.64 -6.51 0.44
CA TYR A 158 -12.76 -5.68 -0.75
C TYR A 158 -11.46 -5.53 -1.54
N PHE A 159 -10.32 -5.83 -0.94
CA PHE A 159 -9.00 -5.81 -1.59
C PHE A 159 -8.02 -6.67 -0.79
N ASP A 160 -7.08 -7.28 -1.47
CA ASP A 160 -6.08 -8.18 -0.91
C ASP A 160 -4.67 -7.58 -0.88
N GLU A 161 -4.47 -6.44 -1.59
CA GLU A 161 -3.19 -5.75 -1.61
C GLU A 161 -3.32 -4.23 -1.61
N ILE A 162 -2.31 -3.59 -1.03
CA ILE A 162 -2.08 -2.14 -1.06
C ILE A 162 -0.70 -1.92 -1.68
N ARG A 163 -0.67 -1.52 -2.96
CA ARG A 163 0.58 -1.25 -3.68
C ARG A 163 0.77 0.24 -3.88
N PHE A 164 1.93 0.76 -3.49
CA PHE A 164 2.27 2.17 -3.69
C PHE A 164 3.76 2.37 -3.92
N GLN A 165 4.09 3.48 -4.60
CA GLN A 165 5.45 3.90 -4.84
C GLN A 165 5.99 4.70 -3.65
N VAL A 166 7.23 4.41 -3.25
CA VAL A 166 7.94 5.04 -2.13
C VAL A 166 8.56 6.37 -2.56
N ASN A 167 9.25 6.37 -3.70
CA ASN A 167 9.82 7.58 -4.30
C ASN A 167 8.75 8.40 -5.04
N SER A 168 8.91 9.72 -5.05
CA SER A 168 7.96 10.64 -5.72
C SER A 168 8.17 10.70 -7.23
N SER A 169 9.38 10.45 -7.68
CA SER A 169 9.80 10.36 -9.08
C SER A 169 10.87 9.29 -9.21
N SER A 170 11.04 8.71 -10.39
CA SER A 170 12.10 7.75 -10.66
C SER A 170 13.47 8.34 -10.32
N ILE A 171 14.37 7.51 -9.81
CA ILE A 171 15.73 7.89 -9.45
C ILE A 171 16.63 7.55 -10.62
N ASP A 172 17.04 8.57 -11.36
CA ASP A 172 17.84 8.40 -12.57
C ASP A 172 19.33 8.45 -12.23
N ILE A 173 20.05 7.44 -12.70
CA ILE A 173 21.49 7.31 -12.48
C ILE A 173 22.19 7.06 -13.81
N THR A 174 23.06 7.99 -14.18
CA THR A 174 23.93 7.84 -15.35
C THR A 174 25.33 7.44 -14.89
N PRO A 175 25.80 6.22 -15.19
CA PRO A 175 27.17 5.81 -14.88
C PRO A 175 28.19 6.67 -15.62
N PRO A 176 29.40 6.86 -15.08
CA PRO A 176 30.44 7.57 -15.77
C PRO A 176 30.80 6.86 -17.09
N PRO A 177 31.18 7.61 -18.13
CA PRO A 177 31.54 7.03 -19.42
C PRO A 177 32.75 6.10 -19.29
N VAL A 178 32.69 4.94 -19.93
CA VAL A 178 33.82 4.01 -20.01
C VAL A 178 34.72 4.41 -21.18
N MET A 179 36.01 4.63 -20.91
CA MET A 179 37.00 5.03 -21.90
C MET A 179 37.55 3.86 -22.73
N ARG A 180 37.21 2.62 -22.39
CA ARG A 180 37.78 1.43 -23.08
C ARG A 180 36.75 0.85 -24.07
N PRO A 181 37.18 0.60 -25.35
CA PRO A 181 36.31 -0.06 -26.33
C PRO A 181 35.82 -1.45 -25.85
N GLY A 182 34.57 -1.75 -26.09
CA GLY A 182 33.98 -3.06 -25.75
C GLY A 182 33.52 -3.24 -24.31
N MET A 183 33.68 -2.23 -23.45
CA MET A 183 33.15 -2.25 -22.08
C MET A 183 31.95 -1.30 -21.96
N THR A 184 30.90 -1.76 -21.28
CA THR A 184 29.77 -0.91 -20.82
C THR A 184 29.98 -0.58 -19.35
N ALA A 185 29.70 0.67 -18.96
CA ALA A 185 29.70 1.05 -17.56
C ALA A 185 28.57 0.30 -16.85
N ARG A 186 28.87 -0.38 -15.74
CA ARG A 186 27.84 -0.93 -14.87
C ARG A 186 27.38 0.16 -13.92
N CYS A 187 26.06 0.28 -13.77
CA CYS A 187 25.46 1.10 -12.73
C CYS A 187 25.66 0.40 -11.38
N ASN A 188 26.12 1.15 -10.38
CA ASN A 188 26.03 0.74 -8.98
C ASN A 188 25.09 1.72 -8.27
N PRO A 189 23.80 1.39 -8.14
CA PRO A 189 22.82 2.31 -7.57
C PRO A 189 23.09 2.63 -6.11
N GLU A 190 23.76 1.76 -5.38
CA GLU A 190 24.11 1.97 -3.96
C GLU A 190 25.07 3.17 -3.75
N THR A 191 25.68 3.73 -4.80
CA THR A 191 26.47 4.96 -4.71
C THR A 191 25.60 6.22 -4.66
N ASN A 192 24.34 6.14 -5.13
CA ASN A 192 23.39 7.24 -5.11
C ASN A 192 22.73 7.37 -3.74
N VAL A 193 22.70 8.59 -3.20
CA VAL A 193 22.15 8.85 -1.84
C VAL A 193 20.64 8.67 -1.81
N GLU A 194 19.93 9.13 -2.84
CA GLU A 194 18.48 9.04 -2.92
C GLU A 194 18.02 7.58 -3.04
N TYR A 195 18.71 6.78 -3.86
CA TYR A 195 18.49 5.34 -3.95
C TYR A 195 18.60 4.66 -2.58
N ARG A 196 19.70 4.93 -1.84
CA ARG A 196 19.88 4.35 -0.50
C ARG A 196 18.79 4.79 0.48
N ASN A 197 18.37 6.06 0.41
CA ASN A 197 17.32 6.58 1.29
C ASN A 197 15.97 5.92 1.01
N CYS A 198 15.59 5.77 -0.27
CA CYS A 198 14.35 5.09 -0.65
C CYS A 198 14.38 3.61 -0.28
N LYS A 199 15.50 2.92 -0.51
CA LYS A 199 15.69 1.52 -0.10
C LYS A 199 15.55 1.37 1.42
N LYS A 200 16.22 2.24 2.19
CA LYS A 200 16.14 2.23 3.66
C LYS A 200 14.71 2.46 4.13
N LEU A 201 14.00 3.43 3.57
CA LEU A 201 12.61 3.71 3.92
C LEU A 201 11.70 2.52 3.58
N GLY A 202 11.87 1.93 2.40
CA GLY A 202 11.10 0.74 2.01
C GLY A 202 11.33 -0.44 2.95
N GLU A 203 12.59 -0.69 3.33
CA GLU A 203 12.94 -1.71 4.31
C GLU A 203 12.38 -1.40 5.70
N GLU A 204 12.38 -0.14 6.11
CA GLU A 204 11.81 0.28 7.40
C GLU A 204 10.29 0.05 7.44
N ILE A 205 9.56 0.38 6.36
CA ILE A 205 8.13 0.09 6.24
C ILE A 205 7.89 -1.43 6.30
N ARG A 206 8.63 -2.21 5.53
CA ARG A 206 8.51 -3.67 5.48
C ARG A 206 8.77 -4.30 6.86
N GLN A 207 9.82 -3.86 7.54
CA GLN A 207 10.16 -4.36 8.87
C GLN A 207 9.10 -3.99 9.91
N ALA A 208 8.62 -2.74 9.91
CA ALA A 208 7.59 -2.29 10.84
C ALA A 208 6.33 -3.16 10.73
N LEU A 209 5.79 -3.33 9.50
CA LEU A 209 4.59 -4.14 9.29
C LEU A 209 4.79 -5.64 9.55
N THR A 210 6.00 -6.16 9.28
CA THR A 210 6.33 -7.56 9.58
C THR A 210 6.45 -7.77 11.09
N GLN A 211 7.02 -6.81 11.83
CA GLN A 211 7.18 -6.91 13.28
C GLN A 211 5.83 -6.84 13.99
N VAL A 212 4.99 -5.84 13.67
CA VAL A 212 3.66 -5.72 14.28
C VAL A 212 2.80 -6.95 14.04
N ARG A 213 2.92 -7.59 12.87
CA ARG A 213 2.26 -8.87 12.57
C ARG A 213 2.73 -10.00 13.51
N LYS A 214 4.03 -10.10 13.74
CA LYS A 214 4.60 -11.11 14.67
C LYS A 214 4.10 -10.88 16.10
N ASP A 215 4.15 -9.63 16.57
CA ASP A 215 3.73 -9.28 17.92
C ASP A 215 2.24 -9.58 18.15
N VAL A 216 1.38 -9.30 17.14
CA VAL A 216 -0.04 -9.65 17.20
C VAL A 216 -0.24 -11.17 17.26
N ARG A 217 0.47 -11.92 16.39
CA ARG A 217 0.39 -13.37 16.37
C ARG A 217 0.84 -14.01 17.69
N GLU A 218 1.94 -13.55 18.26
CA GLU A 218 2.44 -14.00 19.55
C GLU A 218 1.44 -13.71 20.67
N LYS A 219 0.82 -12.52 20.69
CA LYS A 219 -0.24 -12.19 21.65
C LYS A 219 -1.46 -13.12 21.54
N ILE A 220 -1.87 -13.46 20.31
CA ILE A 220 -2.99 -14.39 20.08
C ILE A 220 -2.62 -15.80 20.53
N GLU A 221 -1.42 -16.27 20.21
CA GLU A 221 -0.92 -17.59 20.60
C GLU A 221 -0.80 -17.70 22.14
N GLN A 222 -0.30 -16.66 22.82
CA GLN A 222 -0.24 -16.57 24.28
C GLN A 222 -1.64 -16.56 24.92
N ALA A 223 -2.60 -15.84 24.31
CA ALA A 223 -3.97 -15.79 24.80
C ALA A 223 -4.71 -17.14 24.61
N ALA A 224 -4.34 -17.89 23.56
CA ALA A 224 -4.91 -19.21 23.26
C ALA A 224 -4.20 -20.37 24.00
N ALA A 225 -3.04 -20.13 24.60
CA ALA A 225 -2.30 -21.15 25.34
C ALA A 225 -3.13 -21.73 26.48
N PRO A 226 -3.18 -23.06 26.67
CA PRO A 226 -3.95 -23.68 27.70
C PRO A 226 -3.44 -23.22 29.05
N LYS A 227 -4.35 -22.70 29.91
CA LYS A 227 -4.03 -22.31 31.27
C LYS A 227 -3.53 -23.53 32.04
N THR A 228 -2.28 -23.53 32.45
CA THR A 228 -1.71 -24.61 33.26
C THR A 228 -2.40 -24.61 34.63
N ALA A 229 -3.09 -25.73 34.93
CA ALA A 229 -3.69 -25.90 36.24
C ALA A 229 -2.58 -26.18 37.26
N VAL A 230 -2.30 -25.21 38.15
CA VAL A 230 -1.41 -25.42 39.29
C VAL A 230 -2.21 -26.04 40.41
N THR A 231 -1.78 -27.21 40.90
CA THR A 231 -2.40 -27.87 42.04
C THR A 231 -1.82 -27.24 43.29
N CYS A 232 -2.68 -26.71 44.15
CA CYS A 232 -2.25 -26.16 45.42
C CYS A 232 -1.60 -27.27 46.27
N PRO A 233 -0.34 -27.14 46.69
CA PRO A 233 0.35 -28.18 47.47
C PRO A 233 -0.23 -28.36 48.87
N HIS A 234 -1.06 -27.41 49.34
CA HIS A 234 -1.65 -27.44 50.70
C HIS A 234 -3.05 -28.06 50.77
N CYS A 235 -3.88 -27.83 49.73
CA CYS A 235 -5.27 -28.30 49.74
C CYS A 235 -5.63 -29.21 48.57
N GLY A 236 -4.72 -29.48 47.63
CA GLY A 236 -4.95 -30.30 46.46
C GLY A 236 -5.93 -29.68 45.42
N GLY A 237 -6.43 -28.47 45.68
CA GLY A 237 -7.32 -27.75 44.77
C GLY A 237 -6.60 -27.31 43.49
N LYS A 238 -7.30 -27.41 42.31
CA LYS A 238 -6.77 -26.90 41.04
C LYS A 238 -7.07 -25.42 40.89
N HIS A 239 -6.05 -24.59 40.83
CA HIS A 239 -6.15 -23.17 40.57
C HIS A 239 -5.57 -22.90 39.18
N PHE A 240 -6.24 -22.02 38.42
CA PHE A 240 -5.75 -21.55 37.11
C PHE A 240 -5.04 -20.22 37.34
N THR A 241 -3.73 -20.17 37.13
CA THR A 241 -2.97 -18.91 37.13
C THR A 241 -2.85 -18.39 35.70
N LYS A 242 -3.07 -17.10 35.54
CA LYS A 242 -2.53 -16.39 34.36
C LYS A 242 -1.01 -16.26 34.59
N GLU A 243 -0.22 -16.60 33.60
CA GLU A 243 1.24 -16.55 33.60
C GLU A 243 1.78 -15.10 33.64
N ASN A 244 1.35 -14.23 34.53
CA ASN A 244 1.92 -12.88 34.70
C ASN A 244 1.61 -12.23 36.05
N ASP A 245 1.23 -12.99 37.07
CA ASP A 245 1.26 -12.48 38.44
C ASP A 245 2.57 -12.91 39.11
N THR A 246 3.60 -12.07 38.97
CA THR A 246 4.74 -12.06 39.86
C THR A 246 4.22 -11.69 41.25
N LEU A 247 4.41 -12.60 42.19
CA LEU A 247 4.32 -12.35 43.64
C LEU A 247 5.29 -11.25 44.08
#